data_a5fa4902aa6b4fd39057406fae1816eb
#
_entry.id   a5fa4902aa6b4fd39057406fae1816eb
#
_cell.length_a   1.000
_cell.length_b   1.000
_cell.length_c   1.000
_cell.angle_alpha   90.00
_cell.angle_beta   90.00
_cell.angle_gamma   90.00
#
_symmetry.space_group_name_H-M   'P 1'
#
loop_
_entity.id
_entity.type
_entity.pdbx_description
1 polymer ?
#
loop_
_entity_poly.entity_id
_entity_poly.type
_entity_poly.pdbx_seq_one_letter_code
_entity_poly.pdbx_strand_id
1 'polypeptide(L)'
;LDKQPTSRGCFLCGRQNDIGLKMNWLNDYEARQVWSEVIIPEGFNGYPGVVHGGIVAALLDETAGRALMLDGDHDGLFITTKLEVKYHLPTPTGEPLRVVGWVIKRGSRFARVGAEIRLPDGRVTAICEAAVARPPRKFFETCDWDSEKQYWKIVE
;
A
#
# COMPACT_ATOMS: atom_id res chain seq x y z
N LEU A 1 17.80 2.96 5.15
CA LEU A 1 16.55 2.26 4.79
C LEU A 1 16.20 2.55 3.36
N ASP A 2 16.07 1.51 2.55
CA ASP A 2 15.80 1.66 1.14
C ASP A 2 14.33 2.00 0.90
N LYS A 3 14.11 3.07 0.13
CA LYS A 3 12.77 3.46 -0.29
C LYS A 3 12.32 2.65 -1.50
N GLN A 4 11.01 2.47 -1.60
CA GLN A 4 10.39 1.93 -2.80
C GLN A 4 9.97 3.04 -3.77
N PRO A 5 9.78 2.74 -5.07
CA PRO A 5 9.34 3.72 -6.05
C PRO A 5 7.93 4.23 -5.74
N THR A 6 7.65 5.44 -6.21
CA THR A 6 6.33 6.08 -6.19
C THR A 6 5.93 6.50 -7.59
N SER A 7 4.64 6.68 -7.82
CA SER A 7 4.11 7.08 -9.12
C SER A 7 3.81 8.59 -9.19
N ARG A 8 3.24 9.01 -10.31
CA ARG A 8 2.76 10.39 -10.49
C ARG A 8 1.35 10.59 -9.96
N GLY A 9 0.42 9.72 -10.36
CA GLY A 9 -1.00 9.95 -10.25
C GLY A 9 -1.74 9.12 -9.21
N CYS A 10 -1.14 8.05 -8.66
CA CYS A 10 -1.79 7.21 -7.66
C CYS A 10 -2.21 8.05 -6.44
N PHE A 11 -3.43 7.85 -5.95
CA PHE A 11 -3.89 8.65 -4.82
C PHE A 11 -3.18 8.31 -3.51
N LEU A 12 -2.54 7.16 -3.40
CA LEU A 12 -1.73 6.82 -2.21
C LEU A 12 -0.29 7.32 -2.32
N CYS A 13 0.40 7.08 -3.44
CA CYS A 13 1.82 7.40 -3.56
C CYS A 13 2.13 8.48 -4.60
N GLY A 14 1.16 8.93 -5.38
CA GLY A 14 1.39 9.85 -6.50
C GLY A 14 1.94 11.20 -6.07
N ARG A 15 3.15 11.53 -6.55
CA ARG A 15 3.83 12.80 -6.19
C ARG A 15 3.11 14.03 -6.71
N GLN A 16 2.33 13.89 -7.79
CA GLN A 16 1.61 15.00 -8.45
C GLN A 16 0.09 14.93 -8.24
N ASN A 17 -0.39 14.02 -7.39
CA ASN A 17 -1.81 13.96 -7.03
C ASN A 17 -2.07 14.87 -5.82
N ASP A 18 -2.70 16.02 -6.06
CA ASP A 18 -2.93 17.05 -5.03
C ASP A 18 -3.87 16.61 -3.91
N ILE A 19 -4.79 15.68 -4.20
CA ILE A 19 -5.71 15.14 -3.21
C ILE A 19 -5.20 13.84 -2.58
N GLY A 20 -4.05 13.34 -3.01
CA GLY A 20 -3.48 12.09 -2.56
C GLY A 20 -2.72 12.20 -1.25
N LEU A 21 -2.37 11.06 -0.70
CA LEU A 21 -1.67 10.95 0.59
C LEU A 21 -0.15 11.07 0.47
N LYS A 22 0.39 10.95 -0.74
CA LYS A 22 1.83 11.06 -1.04
C LYS A 22 2.71 10.21 -0.11
N MET A 23 2.28 8.97 0.13
CA MET A 23 2.98 8.02 1.00
C MET A 23 4.30 7.56 0.40
N ASN A 24 5.22 7.19 1.27
CA ASN A 24 6.47 6.49 0.94
C ASN A 24 6.53 5.20 1.71
N TRP A 25 7.18 4.20 1.13
CA TRP A 25 7.41 2.91 1.79
C TRP A 25 8.90 2.63 1.90
N LEU A 26 9.27 2.02 3.01
CA LEU A 26 10.62 1.63 3.35
C LEU A 26 10.70 0.11 3.49
N ASN A 27 11.81 -0.45 3.04
CA ASN A 27 12.09 -1.87 3.17
C ASN A 27 12.76 -2.18 4.50
N ASP A 28 12.24 -3.16 5.21
CA ASP A 28 12.90 -3.80 6.33
C ASP A 28 13.27 -5.24 5.93
N TYR A 29 14.51 -5.42 5.47
CA TYR A 29 14.98 -6.71 4.98
C TYR A 29 15.14 -7.74 6.08
N GLU A 30 15.48 -7.32 7.30
CA GLU A 30 15.63 -8.20 8.45
C GLU A 30 14.28 -8.79 8.87
N ALA A 31 13.27 -7.96 9.02
CA ALA A 31 11.91 -8.39 9.33
C ALA A 31 11.16 -8.97 8.12
N ARG A 32 11.71 -8.82 6.90
CA ARG A 32 11.06 -9.18 5.63
C ARG A 32 9.71 -8.49 5.47
N GLN A 33 9.68 -7.21 5.79
CA GLN A 33 8.48 -6.37 5.76
C GLN A 33 8.73 -5.08 4.99
N VAL A 34 7.67 -4.50 4.51
CA VAL A 34 7.63 -3.13 4.02
C VAL A 34 6.76 -2.32 4.96
N TRP A 35 7.07 -1.06 5.16
CA TRP A 35 6.27 -0.22 6.03
C TRP A 35 6.23 1.23 5.58
N SER A 36 5.21 1.93 6.02
CA SER A 36 5.02 3.36 5.81
C SER A 36 4.48 4.00 7.07
N GLU A 37 4.86 5.23 7.33
CA GLU A 37 4.18 6.07 8.32
C GLU A 37 3.33 7.11 7.61
N VAL A 38 2.12 7.29 8.10
CA VAL A 38 1.17 8.24 7.51
C VAL A 38 0.28 8.84 8.57
N ILE A 39 -0.06 10.11 8.39
CA ILE A 39 -1.10 10.81 9.16
C ILE A 39 -2.24 11.07 8.18
N ILE A 40 -3.42 10.54 8.47
CA ILE A 40 -4.57 10.72 7.59
C ILE A 40 -5.33 11.99 8.01
N PRO A 41 -5.46 12.96 7.10
CA PRO A 41 -6.21 14.18 7.38
C PRO A 41 -7.70 13.91 7.63
N GLU A 42 -8.34 14.78 8.39
CA GLU A 42 -9.77 14.68 8.71
C GLU A 42 -10.66 14.65 7.45
N GLY A 43 -10.23 15.22 6.33
CA GLY A 43 -10.95 15.17 5.05
C GLY A 43 -11.18 13.75 4.50
N PHE A 44 -10.48 12.76 5.03
CA PHE A 44 -10.64 11.34 4.67
C PHE A 44 -11.40 10.54 5.73
N ASN A 45 -12.17 11.20 6.55
CA ASN A 45 -12.97 10.53 7.58
C ASN A 45 -14.17 9.77 7.01
N GLY A 46 -14.65 8.78 7.78
CA GLY A 46 -16.00 8.23 7.63
C GLY A 46 -16.91 8.80 8.71
N TYR A 47 -16.42 8.84 9.95
CA TYR A 47 -16.97 9.56 11.08
C TYR A 47 -15.94 10.57 11.58
N PRO A 48 -16.36 11.65 12.26
CA PRO A 48 -15.41 12.60 12.85
C PRO A 48 -14.35 11.89 13.69
N GLY A 49 -13.08 12.16 13.39
CA GLY A 49 -11.94 11.55 14.08
C GLY A 49 -11.59 10.11 13.67
N VAL A 50 -12.33 9.50 12.74
CA VAL A 50 -12.15 8.12 12.31
C VAL A 50 -11.92 8.06 10.80
N VAL A 51 -10.84 7.43 10.37
CA VAL A 51 -10.53 7.23 8.96
C VAL A 51 -11.63 6.38 8.32
N HIS A 52 -12.08 6.77 7.13
CA HIS A 52 -13.07 6.02 6.36
C HIS A 52 -12.59 4.59 6.13
N GLY A 53 -13.48 3.61 6.30
CA GLY A 53 -13.13 2.19 6.15
C GLY A 53 -12.56 1.83 4.77
N GLY A 54 -13.01 2.50 3.72
CA GLY A 54 -12.45 2.35 2.37
C GLY A 54 -11.02 2.89 2.25
N ILE A 55 -10.69 3.96 2.97
CA ILE A 55 -9.31 4.50 3.02
C ILE A 55 -8.41 3.54 3.80
N VAL A 56 -8.88 2.99 4.92
CA VAL A 56 -8.17 1.93 5.65
C VAL A 56 -7.86 0.75 4.73
N ALA A 57 -8.85 0.29 3.97
CA ALA A 57 -8.68 -0.78 2.99
C ALA A 57 -7.64 -0.44 1.93
N ALA A 58 -7.63 0.80 1.43
CA ALA A 58 -6.66 1.27 0.44
C ALA A 58 -5.22 1.29 0.99
N LEU A 59 -5.02 1.74 2.23
CA LEU A 59 -3.72 1.72 2.90
C LEU A 59 -3.18 0.29 3.02
N LEU A 60 -4.04 -0.63 3.40
CA LEU A 60 -3.70 -2.04 3.57
C LEU A 60 -3.40 -2.72 2.24
N ASP A 61 -4.23 -2.50 1.23
CA ASP A 61 -4.09 -3.07 -0.11
C ASP A 61 -2.75 -2.70 -0.75
N GLU A 62 -2.46 -1.42 -0.78
CA GLU A 62 -1.20 -0.92 -1.35
C GLU A 62 0.02 -1.45 -0.60
N THR A 63 -0.01 -1.39 0.74
CA THR A 63 1.12 -1.81 1.56
C THR A 63 1.36 -3.32 1.45
N ALA A 64 0.31 -4.12 1.43
CA ALA A 64 0.42 -5.56 1.24
C ALA A 64 1.08 -5.92 -0.10
N GLY A 65 0.62 -5.30 -1.19
CA GLY A 65 1.19 -5.53 -2.53
C GLY A 65 2.65 -5.12 -2.64
N ARG A 66 3.05 -4.06 -1.96
CA ARG A 66 4.43 -3.57 -1.94
C ARG A 66 5.43 -4.52 -1.28
N ALA A 67 4.97 -5.44 -0.44
CA ALA A 67 5.83 -6.46 0.13
C ALA A 67 6.48 -7.35 -0.94
N LEU A 68 5.86 -7.50 -2.11
CA LEU A 68 6.41 -8.24 -3.24
C LEU A 68 7.61 -7.55 -3.90
N MET A 69 7.83 -6.27 -3.64
CA MET A 69 8.98 -5.51 -4.17
C MET A 69 10.21 -5.53 -3.25
N LEU A 70 10.15 -6.25 -2.13
CA LEU A 70 11.31 -6.42 -1.22
C LEU A 70 12.53 -7.08 -1.89
N ASP A 71 12.30 -7.87 -2.92
CA ASP A 71 13.37 -8.53 -3.68
C ASP A 71 14.07 -7.61 -4.70
N GLY A 72 13.63 -6.37 -4.81
CA GLY A 72 14.17 -5.38 -5.75
C GLY A 72 13.53 -5.40 -7.13
N ASP A 73 12.59 -6.31 -7.40
CA ASP A 73 11.82 -6.32 -8.66
C ASP A 73 10.68 -5.29 -8.58
N HIS A 74 10.99 -4.05 -8.95
CA HIS A 74 10.02 -2.95 -8.96
C HIS A 74 9.14 -2.92 -10.22
N ASP A 75 9.46 -3.73 -11.23
CA ASP A 75 8.74 -3.77 -12.49
C ASP A 75 7.74 -4.95 -12.56
N GLY A 76 7.91 -5.94 -11.69
CA GLY A 76 7.04 -7.11 -11.59
C GLY A 76 5.73 -6.80 -10.87
N LEU A 77 4.87 -6.01 -11.51
CA LEU A 77 3.62 -5.54 -10.91
C LEU A 77 2.59 -6.65 -10.79
N PHE A 78 1.81 -6.58 -9.71
CA PHE A 78 0.66 -7.44 -9.43
C PHE A 78 -0.58 -6.58 -9.28
N ILE A 79 -1.74 -7.15 -9.60
CA ILE A 79 -3.04 -6.52 -9.36
C ILE A 79 -3.80 -7.31 -8.30
N THR A 80 -4.56 -6.62 -7.48
CA THR A 80 -5.38 -7.24 -6.44
C THR A 80 -6.59 -7.90 -7.05
N THR A 81 -6.78 -9.19 -6.76
CA THR A 81 -7.96 -9.96 -7.21
C THR A 81 -8.95 -10.20 -6.09
N LYS A 82 -8.50 -10.21 -4.84
CA LYS A 82 -9.35 -10.33 -3.66
C LYS A 82 -8.69 -9.60 -2.50
N LEU A 83 -9.47 -8.82 -1.77
CA LEU A 83 -9.04 -8.15 -0.55
C LEU A 83 -10.01 -8.48 0.58
N GLU A 84 -9.48 -8.95 1.69
CA GLU A 84 -10.24 -9.27 2.89
C GLU A 84 -9.69 -8.45 4.04
N VAL A 85 -10.52 -7.59 4.62
CA VAL A 85 -10.12 -6.68 5.70
C VAL A 85 -10.93 -6.98 6.95
N LYS A 86 -10.22 -7.07 8.08
CA LYS A 86 -10.82 -7.13 9.41
C LYS A 86 -10.53 -5.83 10.15
N TYR A 87 -11.59 -5.18 10.64
CA TYR A 87 -11.54 -3.94 11.40
C TYR A 87 -11.69 -4.26 12.88
N HIS A 88 -10.62 -4.06 13.66
CA HIS A 88 -10.62 -4.38 15.09
C HIS A 88 -10.90 -3.17 15.97
N LEU A 89 -10.35 -2.02 15.59
CA LEU A 89 -10.47 -0.75 16.29
C LEU A 89 -10.71 0.37 15.28
N PRO A 90 -11.34 1.48 15.68
CA PRO A 90 -11.35 2.69 14.86
C PRO A 90 -9.92 3.14 14.56
N THR A 91 -9.63 3.44 13.30
CA THR A 91 -8.35 4.01 12.90
C THR A 91 -8.46 5.53 13.00
N PRO A 92 -7.67 6.22 13.85
CA PRO A 92 -7.84 7.64 14.08
C PRO A 92 -7.29 8.48 12.92
N THR A 93 -7.96 9.60 12.62
CA THR A 93 -7.41 10.68 11.81
C THR A 93 -6.45 11.52 12.68
N GLY A 94 -5.52 12.22 12.04
CA GLY A 94 -4.65 13.17 12.69
C GLY A 94 -3.56 12.59 13.59
N GLU A 95 -3.43 11.28 13.67
CA GLU A 95 -2.41 10.60 14.45
C GLU A 95 -1.46 9.81 13.57
N PRO A 96 -0.17 9.65 13.97
CA PRO A 96 0.76 8.81 13.24
C PRO A 96 0.30 7.35 13.22
N LEU A 97 0.20 6.79 12.02
CA LEU A 97 -0.14 5.38 11.79
C LEU A 97 1.04 4.71 11.12
N ARG A 98 1.36 3.50 11.53
CA ARG A 98 2.33 2.66 10.81
C ARG A 98 1.59 1.54 10.10
N VAL A 99 1.72 1.50 8.78
CA VAL A 99 1.18 0.41 7.95
C VAL A 99 2.33 -0.51 7.59
N VAL A 100 2.17 -1.80 7.85
CA VAL A 100 3.21 -2.82 7.66
C VAL A 100 2.68 -3.92 6.78
N GLY A 101 3.46 -4.33 5.78
CA GLY A 101 3.08 -5.37 4.83
C GLY A 101 4.12 -6.50 4.75
N TRP A 102 3.66 -7.70 4.42
CA TRP A 102 4.48 -8.90 4.29
C TRP A 102 3.92 -9.85 3.22
N VAL A 103 4.78 -10.74 2.75
CA VAL A 103 4.38 -11.81 1.84
C VAL A 103 3.96 -13.04 2.66
N ILE A 104 2.78 -13.57 2.36
CA ILE A 104 2.29 -14.83 2.96
C ILE A 104 2.77 -16.01 2.10
N LYS A 105 2.53 -15.94 0.78
CA LYS A 105 2.94 -16.97 -0.17
C LYS A 105 3.20 -16.34 -1.52
N ARG A 106 4.31 -16.69 -2.14
CA ARG A 106 4.66 -16.18 -3.46
C ARG A 106 4.75 -17.31 -4.49
N GLY A 107 4.01 -17.17 -5.60
CA GLY A 107 4.14 -17.96 -6.81
C GLY A 107 4.56 -17.08 -7.97
N SER A 108 4.76 -17.68 -9.16
CA SER A 108 5.17 -16.95 -10.37
C SER A 108 4.06 -16.06 -10.93
N ARG A 109 2.80 -16.45 -10.81
CA ARG A 109 1.62 -15.73 -11.35
C ARG A 109 0.71 -15.17 -10.29
N PHE A 110 0.68 -15.81 -9.13
CA PHE A 110 -0.22 -15.48 -8.02
C PHE A 110 0.59 -15.36 -6.74
N ALA A 111 0.14 -14.50 -5.86
CA ALA A 111 0.71 -14.36 -4.53
C ALA A 111 -0.39 -14.06 -3.52
N ARG A 112 -0.09 -14.34 -2.25
CA ARG A 112 -0.89 -13.90 -1.11
C ARG A 112 -0.02 -13.01 -0.25
N VAL A 113 -0.58 -11.89 0.13
CA VAL A 113 0.10 -10.85 0.89
C VAL A 113 -0.79 -10.40 2.05
N GLY A 114 -0.18 -9.81 3.07
CA GLY A 114 -0.89 -9.29 4.21
C GLY A 114 -0.37 -7.92 4.62
N ALA A 115 -1.18 -7.19 5.36
CA ALA A 115 -0.78 -5.93 5.96
C ALA A 115 -1.61 -5.64 7.21
N GLU A 116 -1.08 -4.77 8.07
CA GLU A 116 -1.78 -4.29 9.25
C GLU A 116 -1.47 -2.82 9.51
N ILE A 117 -2.40 -2.12 10.16
CA ILE A 117 -2.23 -0.75 10.63
C ILE A 117 -2.01 -0.78 12.14
N ARG A 118 -0.92 -0.14 12.58
CA ARG A 118 -0.53 -0.04 14.00
C ARG A 118 -0.62 1.39 14.49
N LEU A 119 -1.16 1.54 15.69
CA LEU A 119 -1.09 2.77 16.47
C LEU A 119 0.31 2.94 17.09
N PRO A 120 0.66 4.15 17.58
CA PRO A 120 1.95 4.37 18.25
C PRO A 120 2.22 3.45 19.45
N ASP A 121 1.16 3.00 20.14
CA ASP A 121 1.25 2.05 21.26
C ASP A 121 1.37 0.58 20.82
N GLY A 122 1.37 0.30 19.51
CA GLY A 122 1.50 -1.03 18.94
C GLY A 122 0.18 -1.77 18.71
N ARG A 123 -0.97 -1.25 19.16
CA ARG A 123 -2.28 -1.87 18.89
C ARG A 123 -2.58 -1.85 17.39
N VAL A 124 -3.12 -2.96 16.90
CA VAL A 124 -3.52 -3.11 15.49
C VAL A 124 -4.97 -2.69 15.32
N THR A 125 -5.23 -1.71 14.45
CA THR A 125 -6.60 -1.24 14.20
C THR A 125 -7.30 -2.06 13.12
N ALA A 126 -6.56 -2.49 12.11
CA ALA A 126 -7.10 -3.29 11.01
C ALA A 126 -6.00 -4.17 10.41
N ILE A 127 -6.41 -5.28 9.83
CA ILE A 127 -5.52 -6.25 9.18
C ILE A 127 -6.16 -6.75 7.89
N CYS A 128 -5.36 -7.04 6.87
CA CYS A 128 -5.85 -7.63 5.64
C CYS A 128 -5.05 -8.85 5.20
N GLU A 129 -5.72 -9.68 4.41
CA GLU A 129 -5.09 -10.59 3.47
C GLU A 129 -5.58 -10.26 2.06
N ALA A 130 -4.68 -10.33 1.10
CA ALA A 130 -5.02 -10.09 -0.30
C ALA A 130 -4.46 -11.21 -1.18
N ALA A 131 -5.24 -11.59 -2.17
CA ALA A 131 -4.79 -12.38 -3.29
C ALA A 131 -4.47 -11.42 -4.44
N VAL A 132 -3.30 -11.59 -5.04
CA VAL A 132 -2.84 -10.75 -6.15
C VAL A 132 -2.37 -11.64 -7.30
N ALA A 133 -2.45 -11.11 -8.50
CA ALA A 133 -2.06 -11.83 -9.71
C ALA A 133 -1.27 -10.91 -10.64
N ARG A 134 -0.37 -11.49 -11.43
CA ARG A 134 0.27 -10.75 -12.52
C ARG A 134 -0.79 -10.40 -13.56
N PRO A 135 -0.91 -9.12 -13.94
CA PRO A 135 -1.89 -8.73 -14.92
C PRO A 135 -1.53 -9.29 -16.30
N PRO A 136 -2.54 -9.59 -17.16
CA PRO A 136 -2.27 -9.92 -18.56
C PRO A 136 -1.68 -8.71 -19.29
N ARG A 137 -0.92 -8.96 -20.36
CA ARG A 137 -0.30 -7.89 -21.16
C ARG A 137 -1.30 -6.81 -21.59
N LYS A 138 -2.52 -7.20 -21.91
CA LYS A 138 -3.60 -6.29 -22.32
C LYS A 138 -3.97 -5.26 -21.24
N PHE A 139 -3.78 -5.57 -19.98
CA PHE A 139 -4.03 -4.64 -18.87
C PHE A 139 -3.21 -3.35 -19.02
N PHE A 140 -1.93 -3.48 -19.36
CA PHE A 140 -1.02 -2.32 -19.49
C PHE A 140 -1.38 -1.43 -20.69
N GLU A 141 -2.06 -1.96 -21.69
CA GLU A 141 -2.56 -1.19 -22.84
C GLU A 141 -3.76 -0.32 -22.44
N THR A 142 -4.59 -0.80 -21.50
CA THR A 142 -5.82 -0.09 -21.09
C THR A 142 -5.58 1.00 -20.06
N CYS A 143 -4.51 0.92 -19.26
CA CYS A 143 -4.22 1.89 -18.19
C CYS A 143 -3.09 2.88 -18.53
N ASP A 144 -2.62 2.90 -19.79
CA ASP A 144 -1.52 3.76 -20.25
C ASP A 144 -0.27 3.70 -19.37
N TRP A 145 0.09 2.49 -18.93
CA TRP A 145 1.25 2.28 -18.08
C TRP A 145 2.55 2.72 -18.73
N ASP A 146 2.67 2.64 -20.05
CA ASP A 146 3.88 3.06 -20.77
C ASP A 146 4.21 4.54 -20.56
N SER A 147 3.19 5.39 -20.52
CA SER A 147 3.37 6.80 -20.18
C SER A 147 3.69 7.00 -18.70
N GLU A 148 3.09 6.20 -17.82
CA GLU A 148 3.21 6.37 -16.37
C GLU A 148 4.55 5.85 -15.82
N LYS A 149 5.09 4.78 -16.38
CA LYS A 149 6.29 4.11 -15.85
C LYS A 149 7.53 5.00 -15.76
N GLN A 150 7.63 6.07 -16.55
CA GLN A 150 8.71 7.05 -16.44
C GLN A 150 8.72 7.78 -15.09
N TYR A 151 7.56 7.86 -14.44
CA TYR A 151 7.39 8.47 -13.11
C TYR A 151 7.49 7.44 -11.99
N TRP A 152 7.52 6.16 -12.31
CA TRP A 152 7.67 5.06 -11.36
C TRP A 152 9.13 4.95 -10.94
N LYS A 153 9.50 5.71 -9.92
CA LYS A 153 10.89 5.83 -9.46
C LYS A 153 10.97 6.18 -7.99
N ILE A 154 12.12 5.87 -7.41
CA ILE A 154 12.44 6.29 -6.05
C ILE A 154 12.69 7.80 -6.07
N VAL A 155 12.04 8.51 -5.17
CA VAL A 155 12.26 9.95 -4.94
C VAL A 155 12.90 10.16 -3.58
N GLU A 156 13.87 11.08 -3.53
CA GLU A 156 14.59 11.42 -2.29
C GLU A 156 13.80 12.39 -1.42
#